data_6959937a301d07c2e02cba22efe32219
#
_entry.id   6959937a301d07c2e02cba22efe32219
#
_cell.length_a   1.000
_cell.length_b   1.000
_cell.length_c   1.000
_cell.angle_alpha   90.00
_cell.angle_beta   90.00
_cell.angle_gamma   90.00
#
_symmetry.space_group_name_H-M   'P 1'
#
loop_
_entity.id
_entity.type
_entity.pdbx_description
1 polymer ?
#
loop_
_entity_poly.entity_id
_entity_poly.type
_entity_poly.pdbx_seq_one_letter_code
_entity_poly.pdbx_strand_id
1 'polypeptide(L)'
;MLQEMVDCFGEPYVRYNTAVQSSKYIYALGILVDIDRRIEEYEKEHNVLLLSDTAGILNAVINENDAPFIYEKIGTRVNHFMIDEFQDTSKLQWQNFAPLIGESLSHDHTDLIVGDVKQSIYRWRNSDWSLLNEGVQSLFRPSQYSERSMNMNYRSCACIVEFNNRIFGEAARLLQQKLEREIEESASVSYTHLTLPT
;
A
#
# COMPACT_ATOMS: atom_id res chain seq x y z
N MET A 1 -25.86 26.24 23.29
CA MET A 1 -25.53 25.07 24.13
C MET A 1 -25.46 23.77 23.33
N LEU A 2 -26.60 23.24 22.74
CA LEU A 2 -26.50 22.01 21.91
C LEU A 2 -25.58 22.16 20.69
N GLN A 3 -25.66 23.29 19.99
CA GLN A 3 -24.80 23.55 18.82
C GLN A 3 -23.33 23.67 19.23
N GLU A 4 -23.02 24.34 20.31
CA GLU A 4 -21.66 24.43 20.86
C GLU A 4 -21.11 23.07 21.26
N MET A 5 -21.94 22.16 21.78
CA MET A 5 -21.53 20.77 22.05
C MET A 5 -21.23 20.01 20.76
N VAL A 6 -22.04 20.16 19.73
CA VAL A 6 -21.80 19.55 18.42
C VAL A 6 -20.52 20.08 17.80
N ASP A 7 -20.28 21.39 17.91
CA ASP A 7 -19.06 22.04 17.37
C ASP A 7 -17.79 21.55 18.09
N CYS A 8 -17.89 21.17 19.38
CA CYS A 8 -16.78 20.55 20.10
C CYS A 8 -16.36 19.17 19.55
N PHE A 9 -17.28 18.43 18.94
CA PHE A 9 -16.98 17.14 18.30
C PHE A 9 -16.36 17.27 16.89
N GLY A 10 -16.24 18.46 16.35
CA GLY A 10 -15.57 18.74 15.10
C GLY A 10 -14.04 18.79 15.25
N GLU A 11 -13.44 19.84 14.69
CA GLU A 11 -11.97 20.05 14.67
C GLU A 11 -11.33 20.01 16.08
N PRO A 12 -11.89 20.60 17.15
CA PRO A 12 -11.27 20.54 18.48
C PRO A 12 -11.13 19.11 19.02
N TYR A 13 -12.14 18.26 18.79
CA TYR A 13 -12.10 16.86 19.20
C TYR A 13 -11.05 16.07 18.44
N VAL A 14 -10.94 16.27 17.13
CA VAL A 14 -9.91 15.64 16.30
C VAL A 14 -8.52 16.04 16.78
N ARG A 15 -8.29 17.33 17.02
CA ARG A 15 -7.01 17.84 17.54
C ARG A 15 -6.66 17.26 18.91
N TYR A 16 -7.63 17.20 19.81
CA TYR A 16 -7.42 16.60 21.15
C TYR A 16 -7.06 15.11 21.04
N ASN A 17 -7.81 14.32 20.28
CA ASN A 17 -7.52 12.90 20.10
C ASN A 17 -6.18 12.66 19.40
N THR A 18 -5.86 13.46 18.40
CA THR A 18 -4.55 13.40 17.73
C THR A 18 -3.42 13.68 18.71
N ALA A 19 -3.55 14.71 19.56
CA ALA A 19 -2.57 15.02 20.57
C ALA A 19 -2.41 13.90 21.61
N VAL A 20 -3.52 13.31 22.07
CA VAL A 20 -3.50 12.19 23.02
C VAL A 20 -2.83 10.96 22.41
N GLN A 21 -3.17 10.61 21.15
CA GLN A 21 -2.55 9.48 20.48
C GLN A 21 -1.07 9.73 20.19
N SER A 22 -0.71 10.91 19.71
CA SER A 22 0.69 11.29 19.46
C SER A 22 1.52 11.24 20.75
N SER A 23 0.98 11.72 21.88
CA SER A 23 1.66 11.69 23.19
C SER A 23 2.00 10.28 23.66
N LYS A 24 1.16 9.28 23.33
CA LYS A 24 1.42 7.87 23.69
C LYS A 24 2.67 7.30 23.01
N TYR A 25 2.97 7.80 21.81
CA TYR A 25 4.02 7.23 20.96
C TYR A 25 5.26 8.13 20.84
N ILE A 26 5.25 9.33 21.46
CA ILE A 26 6.32 10.31 21.28
C ILE A 26 7.71 9.79 21.71
N TYR A 27 7.76 9.01 22.77
CA TYR A 27 9.02 8.40 23.21
C TYR A 27 9.48 7.29 22.27
N ALA A 28 8.55 6.47 21.80
CA ALA A 28 8.87 5.42 20.82
C ALA A 28 9.36 6.03 19.50
N LEU A 29 8.72 7.11 19.05
CA LEU A 29 9.15 7.86 17.86
C LEU A 29 10.53 8.49 18.06
N GLY A 30 10.81 9.06 19.24
CA GLY A 30 12.13 9.59 19.57
C GLY A 30 13.22 8.52 19.50
N ILE A 31 12.96 7.33 20.04
CA ILE A 31 13.91 6.20 19.97
C ILE A 31 14.13 5.77 18.52
N LEU A 32 13.06 5.71 17.69
CA LEU A 32 13.20 5.37 16.29
C LEU A 32 14.06 6.36 15.51
N VAL A 33 13.88 7.66 15.76
CA VAL A 33 14.71 8.71 15.15
C VAL A 33 16.18 8.58 15.58
N ASP A 34 16.44 8.26 16.85
CA ASP A 34 17.81 8.04 17.33
C ASP A 34 18.45 6.79 16.72
N ILE A 35 17.67 5.71 16.53
CA ILE A 35 18.13 4.50 15.86
C ILE A 35 18.47 4.81 14.39
N ASP A 36 17.59 5.50 13.69
CA ASP A 36 17.76 5.87 12.28
C ASP A 36 19.04 6.69 12.10
N ARG A 37 19.25 7.71 12.92
CA ARG A 37 20.49 8.49 12.92
C ARG A 37 21.74 7.63 13.16
N ARG A 38 21.68 6.66 14.08
CA ARG A 38 22.79 5.75 14.34
C ARG A 38 23.08 4.81 13.18
N ILE A 39 22.05 4.38 12.47
CA ILE A 39 22.18 3.59 11.25
C ILE A 39 22.90 4.42 10.17
N GLU A 40 22.46 5.66 9.92
CA GLU A 40 23.12 6.55 8.97
C GLU A 40 24.58 6.81 9.31
N GLU A 41 24.90 7.04 10.59
CA GLU A 41 26.28 7.21 11.07
C GLU A 41 27.12 5.95 10.75
N TYR A 42 26.58 4.76 11.06
CA TYR A 42 27.23 3.48 10.80
C TYR A 42 27.49 3.24 9.30
N GLU A 43 26.50 3.54 8.46
CA GLU A 43 26.63 3.42 7.00
C GLU A 43 27.77 4.31 6.45
N LYS A 44 27.84 5.55 6.93
CA LYS A 44 28.88 6.50 6.55
C LYS A 44 30.27 6.06 7.02
N GLU A 45 30.38 5.59 8.28
CA GLU A 45 31.65 5.14 8.85
C GLU A 45 32.20 3.88 8.18
N HIS A 46 31.31 2.96 7.79
CA HIS A 46 31.72 1.66 7.21
C HIS A 46 31.61 1.61 5.69
N ASN A 47 31.17 2.69 5.06
CA ASN A 47 30.93 2.79 3.61
C ASN A 47 30.04 1.64 3.10
N VAL A 48 28.97 1.36 3.81
CA VAL A 48 27.93 0.37 3.49
C VAL A 48 26.61 1.05 3.18
N LEU A 49 25.75 0.40 2.42
CA LEU A 49 24.42 0.86 2.10
C LEU A 49 23.42 -0.23 2.46
N LEU A 50 22.37 0.12 3.20
CA LEU A 50 21.29 -0.81 3.46
C LEU A 50 20.42 -1.04 2.21
N LEU A 51 20.05 -2.29 2.01
CA LEU A 51 19.21 -2.65 0.87
C LEU A 51 17.83 -1.98 0.92
N SER A 52 17.33 -1.68 2.12
CA SER A 52 16.10 -0.92 2.33
C SER A 52 16.13 0.48 1.72
N ASP A 53 17.29 1.13 1.70
CA ASP A 53 17.42 2.52 1.31
C ASP A 53 17.64 2.70 -0.19
N THR A 54 18.00 1.59 -0.85
CA THR A 54 18.22 1.56 -2.30
C THR A 54 17.04 2.12 -3.10
N ALA A 55 15.80 1.77 -2.71
CA ALA A 55 14.62 2.24 -3.40
C ALA A 55 14.43 3.76 -3.28
N GLY A 56 14.76 4.33 -2.09
CA GLY A 56 14.72 5.78 -1.84
C GLY A 56 15.75 6.54 -2.63
N ILE A 57 16.99 6.03 -2.66
CA ILE A 57 18.10 6.63 -3.41
C ILE A 57 17.80 6.60 -4.90
N LEU A 58 17.30 5.47 -5.42
CA LEU A 58 16.89 5.37 -6.82
C LEU A 58 15.78 6.35 -7.14
N ASN A 59 14.79 6.49 -6.25
CA ASN A 59 13.67 7.42 -6.45
C ASN A 59 14.15 8.87 -6.53
N ALA A 60 15.09 9.30 -5.69
CA ALA A 60 15.67 10.63 -5.75
C ALA A 60 16.36 10.89 -7.10
N VAL A 61 17.14 9.92 -7.58
CA VAL A 61 17.82 10.03 -8.89
C VAL A 61 16.84 10.03 -10.06
N ILE A 62 15.78 9.22 -10.00
CA ILE A 62 14.79 9.07 -11.07
C ILE A 62 13.89 10.31 -11.15
N ASN A 63 13.44 10.84 -10.00
CA ASN A 63 12.57 12.03 -9.98
C ASN A 63 13.26 13.32 -10.44
N GLU A 64 14.57 13.37 -10.35
CA GLU A 64 15.38 14.50 -10.84
C GLU A 64 15.74 14.40 -12.32
N ASN A 65 15.52 13.23 -12.96
CA ASN A 65 15.96 12.95 -14.31
C ASN A 65 14.89 12.21 -15.13
N ASP A 66 14.94 12.41 -16.44
CA ASP A 66 14.10 11.70 -17.40
C ASP A 66 14.50 10.20 -17.54
N ALA A 67 13.57 9.35 -17.96
CA ALA A 67 13.81 7.93 -18.21
C ALA A 67 15.04 7.65 -19.12
N PRO A 68 15.33 8.45 -20.16
CA PRO A 68 16.55 8.28 -20.97
C PRO A 68 17.84 8.30 -20.18
N PHE A 69 17.94 9.10 -19.11
CA PHE A 69 19.12 9.16 -18.26
C PHE A 69 19.39 7.83 -17.55
N ILE A 70 18.34 7.14 -17.12
CA ILE A 70 18.46 5.82 -16.47
C ILE A 70 19.08 4.81 -17.45
N TYR A 71 18.59 4.79 -18.69
CA TYR A 71 19.09 3.90 -19.73
C TYR A 71 20.55 4.22 -20.11
N GLU A 72 20.92 5.49 -20.13
CA GLU A 72 22.30 5.91 -20.33
C GLU A 72 23.24 5.34 -19.24
N LYS A 73 22.79 5.37 -17.98
CA LYS A 73 23.55 4.83 -16.84
C LYS A 73 23.63 3.30 -16.85
N ILE A 74 22.54 2.62 -17.20
CA ILE A 74 22.50 1.15 -17.29
C ILE A 74 23.28 0.65 -18.53
N GLY A 75 23.41 1.46 -19.56
CA GLY A 75 24.05 1.10 -20.84
C GLY A 75 23.22 0.14 -21.70
N THR A 76 21.98 -0.17 -21.30
CA THR A 76 21.07 -1.08 -22.02
C THR A 76 19.64 -0.57 -21.90
N ARG A 77 18.92 -0.54 -23.02
CA ARG A 77 17.51 -0.19 -23.06
C ARG A 77 16.65 -1.45 -22.92
N VAL A 78 15.65 -1.38 -22.05
CA VAL A 78 14.64 -2.42 -21.88
C VAL A 78 13.40 -2.03 -22.67
N ASN A 79 12.96 -2.88 -23.59
CA ASN A 79 11.81 -2.62 -24.46
C ASN A 79 10.52 -3.19 -23.92
N HIS A 80 10.57 -4.24 -23.10
CA HIS A 80 9.40 -4.90 -22.54
C HIS A 80 9.61 -5.20 -21.07
N PHE A 81 8.71 -4.77 -20.23
CA PHE A 81 8.70 -5.07 -18.80
C PHE A 81 7.69 -6.16 -18.51
N MET A 82 8.12 -7.18 -17.79
CA MET A 82 7.25 -8.24 -17.27
C MET A 82 7.41 -8.29 -15.76
N ILE A 83 6.43 -7.75 -15.03
CA ILE A 83 6.44 -7.65 -13.57
C ILE A 83 5.43 -8.64 -13.03
N ASP A 84 5.91 -9.59 -12.24
CA ASP A 84 5.09 -10.56 -11.53
C ASP A 84 4.98 -10.20 -10.04
N GLU A 85 4.00 -10.80 -9.34
CA GLU A 85 3.72 -10.56 -7.92
C GLU A 85 3.54 -9.06 -7.58
N PHE A 86 2.92 -8.31 -8.49
CA PHE A 86 2.84 -6.85 -8.38
C PHE A 86 2.12 -6.35 -7.12
N GLN A 87 1.24 -7.17 -6.50
CA GLN A 87 0.57 -6.84 -5.23
C GLN A 87 1.55 -6.63 -4.08
N ASP A 88 2.80 -7.11 -4.21
CA ASP A 88 3.84 -6.95 -3.20
C ASP A 88 4.76 -5.74 -3.46
N THR A 89 4.45 -4.97 -4.47
CA THR A 89 5.20 -3.75 -4.84
C THR A 89 4.83 -2.59 -3.90
N SER A 90 5.84 -1.85 -3.43
CA SER A 90 5.61 -0.61 -2.69
C SER A 90 5.37 0.58 -3.62
N LYS A 91 4.75 1.65 -3.10
CA LYS A 91 4.58 2.91 -3.86
C LYS A 91 5.89 3.45 -4.39
N LEU A 92 6.93 3.40 -3.58
CA LEU A 92 8.25 3.89 -3.96
C LEU A 92 8.88 3.08 -5.09
N GLN A 93 8.75 1.75 -5.04
CA GLN A 93 9.19 0.87 -6.13
C GLN A 93 8.41 1.15 -7.41
N TRP A 94 7.09 1.31 -7.30
CA TRP A 94 6.26 1.66 -8.46
C TRP A 94 6.66 2.99 -9.08
N GLN A 95 6.90 4.02 -8.29
CA GLN A 95 7.39 5.31 -8.77
C GLN A 95 8.71 5.21 -9.54
N ASN A 96 9.56 4.25 -9.17
CA ASN A 96 10.82 4.00 -9.89
C ASN A 96 10.60 3.27 -11.23
N PHE A 97 9.61 2.39 -11.33
CA PHE A 97 9.34 1.63 -12.56
C PHE A 97 8.40 2.36 -13.53
N ALA A 98 7.47 3.13 -13.03
CA ALA A 98 6.44 3.77 -13.84
C ALA A 98 6.99 4.64 -15.00
N PRO A 99 8.05 5.45 -14.82
CA PRO A 99 8.65 6.20 -15.92
C PRO A 99 9.24 5.31 -17.02
N LEU A 100 9.85 4.18 -16.64
CA LEU A 100 10.44 3.23 -17.59
C LEU A 100 9.36 2.51 -18.41
N ILE A 101 8.25 2.14 -17.79
CA ILE A 101 7.09 1.57 -18.47
C ILE A 101 6.44 2.61 -19.39
N GLY A 102 6.30 3.85 -18.92
CA GLY A 102 5.82 4.95 -19.74
C GLY A 102 6.66 5.18 -20.98
N GLU A 103 7.98 5.12 -20.86
CA GLU A 103 8.92 5.21 -21.98
C GLU A 103 8.76 4.02 -22.94
N SER A 104 8.64 2.79 -22.43
CA SER A 104 8.38 1.59 -23.24
C SER A 104 7.10 1.76 -24.07
N LEU A 105 6.00 2.16 -23.45
CA LEU A 105 4.72 2.39 -24.11
C LEU A 105 4.78 3.54 -25.14
N SER A 106 5.62 4.54 -24.94
CA SER A 106 5.79 5.66 -25.89
C SER A 106 6.44 5.23 -27.20
N HIS A 107 7.09 4.07 -27.21
CA HIS A 107 7.72 3.45 -28.40
C HIS A 107 6.91 2.27 -28.95
N ASP A 108 5.63 2.21 -28.65
CA ASP A 108 4.71 1.15 -29.08
C ASP A 108 5.11 -0.28 -28.63
N HIS A 109 5.86 -0.37 -27.54
CA HIS A 109 6.17 -1.65 -26.91
C HIS A 109 5.03 -2.10 -25.99
N THR A 110 5.04 -3.37 -25.61
CA THR A 110 4.03 -3.98 -24.73
C THR A 110 4.66 -4.45 -23.45
N ASP A 111 4.04 -4.13 -22.34
CA ASP A 111 4.45 -4.51 -21.00
C ASP A 111 3.40 -5.40 -20.35
N LEU A 112 3.79 -6.20 -19.36
CA LEU A 112 2.91 -7.10 -18.64
C LEU A 112 3.09 -6.91 -17.14
N ILE A 113 1.99 -6.65 -16.45
CA ILE A 113 1.94 -6.61 -14.99
C ILE A 113 0.98 -7.71 -14.53
N VAL A 114 1.46 -8.60 -13.68
CA VAL A 114 0.69 -9.73 -13.15
C VAL A 114 0.68 -9.67 -11.63
N GLY A 115 -0.46 -9.95 -11.03
CA GLY A 115 -0.60 -10.00 -9.57
C GLY A 115 -2.01 -10.43 -9.15
N ASP A 116 -2.13 -10.73 -7.87
CA ASP A 116 -3.40 -11.04 -7.22
C ASP A 116 -3.51 -10.28 -5.89
N VAL A 117 -4.42 -9.32 -5.84
CA VAL A 117 -4.66 -8.48 -4.65
C VAL A 117 -4.91 -9.32 -3.39
N LYS A 118 -5.56 -10.49 -3.52
CA LYS A 118 -5.85 -11.38 -2.39
C LYS A 118 -4.61 -12.08 -1.83
N GLN A 119 -3.51 -12.10 -2.58
CA GLN A 119 -2.24 -12.69 -2.16
C GLN A 119 -1.29 -11.66 -1.51
N SER A 120 -1.68 -10.39 -1.42
CA SER A 120 -0.86 -9.36 -0.76
C SER A 120 -0.77 -9.60 0.74
N ILE A 121 0.41 -10.00 1.22
CA ILE A 121 0.70 -10.30 2.64
C ILE A 121 1.87 -9.48 3.19
N TYR A 122 2.52 -8.65 2.36
CA TYR A 122 3.74 -7.91 2.71
C TYR A 122 3.50 -6.43 3.04
N ARG A 123 2.32 -6.09 3.58
CA ARG A 123 2.01 -4.72 4.00
C ARG A 123 3.02 -4.14 5.01
N TRP A 124 3.59 -4.99 5.85
CA TRP A 124 4.64 -4.62 6.80
C TRP A 124 5.97 -4.22 6.12
N ARG A 125 6.15 -4.54 4.83
CA ARG A 125 7.26 -4.09 3.97
C ARG A 125 6.85 -2.95 3.04
N ASN A 126 5.78 -2.22 3.37
CA ASN A 126 5.22 -1.12 2.58
C ASN A 126 4.65 -1.54 1.21
N SER A 127 4.34 -2.83 0.99
CA SER A 127 3.59 -3.20 -0.20
C SER A 127 2.19 -2.59 -0.18
N ASP A 128 1.71 -2.19 -1.36
CA ASP A 128 0.41 -1.58 -1.51
C ASP A 128 -0.38 -2.24 -2.65
N TRP A 129 -1.27 -3.14 -2.28
CA TRP A 129 -2.12 -3.87 -3.22
C TRP A 129 -3.03 -2.96 -4.06
N SER A 130 -3.32 -1.73 -3.57
CA SER A 130 -4.15 -0.76 -4.32
C SER A 130 -3.49 -0.29 -5.61
N LEU A 131 -2.16 -0.42 -5.71
CA LEU A 131 -1.42 -0.12 -6.93
C LEU A 131 -1.87 -0.97 -8.11
N LEU A 132 -2.20 -2.25 -7.88
CA LEU A 132 -2.69 -3.13 -8.94
C LEU A 132 -4.08 -2.71 -9.43
N ASN A 133 -4.96 -2.27 -8.53
CA ASN A 133 -6.34 -1.89 -8.88
C ASN A 133 -6.45 -0.45 -9.40
N GLU A 134 -5.72 0.48 -8.79
CA GLU A 134 -5.92 1.91 -9.01
C GLU A 134 -4.64 2.61 -9.49
N GLY A 135 -3.48 2.18 -8.98
CA GLY A 135 -2.21 2.86 -9.23
C GLY A 135 -1.76 2.80 -10.68
N VAL A 136 -1.91 1.64 -11.33
CA VAL A 136 -1.61 1.49 -12.77
C VAL A 136 -2.60 2.29 -13.61
N GLN A 137 -3.88 2.19 -13.30
CA GLN A 137 -4.94 2.87 -14.04
C GLN A 137 -4.87 4.40 -13.92
N SER A 138 -4.37 4.92 -12.81
CA SER A 138 -4.23 6.36 -12.59
C SER A 138 -3.11 7.01 -13.40
N LEU A 139 -2.10 6.25 -13.80
CA LEU A 139 -0.92 6.75 -14.52
C LEU A 139 -1.05 6.62 -16.04
N PHE A 140 -1.77 5.61 -16.53
CA PHE A 140 -1.88 5.31 -17.95
C PHE A 140 -3.29 5.59 -18.47
N ARG A 141 -3.38 6.02 -19.72
CA ARG A 141 -4.69 6.24 -20.37
C ARG A 141 -5.40 4.91 -20.62
N PRO A 142 -6.74 4.86 -20.59
CA PRO A 142 -7.49 3.64 -20.87
C PRO A 142 -7.16 2.93 -22.19
N SER A 143 -6.65 3.69 -23.18
CA SER A 143 -6.19 3.14 -24.46
C SER A 143 -4.83 2.45 -24.39
N GLN A 144 -4.08 2.65 -23.33
CA GLN A 144 -2.70 2.12 -23.16
C GLN A 144 -2.65 0.82 -22.36
N TYR A 145 -3.74 0.40 -21.72
CA TYR A 145 -3.76 -0.85 -20.96
C TYR A 145 -5.01 -1.67 -21.24
N SER A 146 -4.90 -2.98 -21.01
CA SER A 146 -6.01 -3.92 -21.11
C SER A 146 -5.94 -4.88 -19.94
N GLU A 147 -7.00 -4.93 -19.14
CA GLU A 147 -7.08 -5.82 -17.98
C GLU A 147 -7.65 -7.18 -18.41
N ARG A 148 -7.04 -8.25 -17.93
CA ARG A 148 -7.49 -9.62 -18.14
C ARG A 148 -7.42 -10.41 -16.85
N SER A 149 -8.50 -11.09 -16.49
CA SER A 149 -8.55 -12.02 -15.37
C SER A 149 -8.23 -13.44 -15.81
N MET A 150 -7.34 -14.10 -15.07
CA MET A 150 -7.04 -15.52 -15.25
C MET A 150 -7.94 -16.35 -14.34
N ASN A 151 -8.98 -16.97 -14.91
CA ASN A 151 -10.01 -17.67 -14.14
C ASN A 151 -9.78 -19.18 -14.01
N MET A 152 -8.75 -19.72 -14.66
CA MET A 152 -8.45 -21.16 -14.67
C MET A 152 -7.27 -21.47 -13.77
N ASN A 153 -7.45 -22.42 -12.85
CA ASN A 153 -6.38 -22.93 -12.02
C ASN A 153 -5.82 -24.23 -12.62
N TYR A 154 -4.57 -24.16 -13.09
CA TYR A 154 -3.84 -25.31 -13.65
C TYR A 154 -2.85 -25.95 -12.65
N ARG A 155 -2.64 -25.33 -11.47
CA ARG A 155 -1.66 -25.76 -10.50
C ARG A 155 -2.19 -26.82 -9.56
N SER A 156 -3.45 -26.74 -9.14
CA SER A 156 -4.02 -27.56 -8.07
C SER A 156 -5.10 -28.50 -8.57
N CYS A 157 -5.25 -29.66 -7.93
CA CYS A 157 -6.36 -30.58 -8.19
C CYS A 157 -7.71 -29.92 -7.85
N ALA A 158 -8.77 -30.33 -8.54
CA ALA A 158 -10.11 -29.81 -8.33
C ALA A 158 -10.56 -29.86 -6.86
N CYS A 159 -10.27 -30.97 -6.16
CA CYS A 159 -10.64 -31.14 -4.76
C CYS A 159 -10.00 -30.09 -3.82
N ILE A 160 -8.77 -29.65 -4.10
CA ILE A 160 -8.10 -28.60 -3.32
C ILE A 160 -8.75 -27.24 -3.61
N VAL A 161 -9.06 -26.98 -4.86
CA VAL A 161 -9.72 -25.73 -5.28
C VAL A 161 -11.11 -25.63 -4.63
N GLU A 162 -11.90 -26.70 -4.68
CA GLU A 162 -13.24 -26.77 -4.07
C GLU A 162 -13.16 -26.60 -2.54
N PHE A 163 -12.23 -27.28 -1.89
CA PHE A 163 -12.01 -27.17 -0.46
C PHE A 163 -11.67 -25.73 -0.06
N ASN A 164 -10.72 -25.11 -0.74
CA ASN A 164 -10.33 -23.73 -0.47
C ASN A 164 -11.48 -22.75 -0.71
N ASN A 165 -12.18 -22.86 -1.82
CA ASN A 165 -13.31 -22.00 -2.14
C ASN A 165 -14.41 -22.11 -1.07
N ARG A 166 -14.68 -23.31 -0.55
CA ARG A 166 -15.66 -23.52 0.51
C ARG A 166 -15.23 -22.90 1.83
N ILE A 167 -13.97 -23.14 2.25
CA ILE A 167 -13.44 -22.61 3.52
C ILE A 167 -13.38 -21.08 3.48
N PHE A 168 -12.77 -20.50 2.44
CA PHE A 168 -12.62 -19.06 2.38
C PHE A 168 -13.95 -18.34 2.19
N GLY A 169 -14.89 -18.92 1.45
CA GLY A 169 -16.25 -18.39 1.35
C GLY A 169 -16.97 -18.35 2.69
N GLU A 170 -16.89 -19.46 3.46
CA GLU A 170 -17.52 -19.53 4.79
C GLU A 170 -16.79 -18.63 5.81
N ALA A 171 -15.47 -18.58 5.80
CA ALA A 171 -14.71 -17.68 6.66
C ALA A 171 -15.02 -16.20 6.40
N ALA A 172 -15.12 -15.81 5.15
CA ALA A 172 -15.53 -14.44 4.79
C ALA A 172 -16.94 -14.09 5.30
N ARG A 173 -17.89 -15.02 5.16
CA ARG A 173 -19.25 -14.86 5.67
C ARG A 173 -19.28 -14.70 7.20
N LEU A 174 -18.52 -15.52 7.93
CA LEU A 174 -18.44 -15.44 9.38
C LEU A 174 -17.78 -14.15 9.87
N LEU A 175 -16.72 -13.72 9.21
CA LEU A 175 -16.05 -12.44 9.51
C LEU A 175 -16.97 -11.25 9.27
N GLN A 176 -17.73 -11.27 8.18
CA GLN A 176 -18.72 -10.23 7.90
C GLN A 176 -19.77 -10.15 8.99
N GLN A 177 -20.35 -11.28 9.37
CA GLN A 177 -21.36 -11.33 10.45
C GLN A 177 -20.81 -10.85 11.80
N LYS A 178 -19.54 -11.18 12.10
CA LYS A 178 -18.89 -10.70 13.32
C LYS A 178 -18.72 -9.18 13.29
N LEU A 179 -18.27 -8.64 12.18
CA LEU A 179 -18.08 -7.20 12.00
C LEU A 179 -19.41 -6.44 12.12
N GLU A 180 -20.47 -6.94 11.49
CA GLU A 180 -21.83 -6.36 11.58
C GLU A 180 -22.32 -6.31 13.04
N ARG A 181 -22.14 -7.38 13.82
CA ARG A 181 -22.48 -7.38 15.25
C ARG A 181 -21.67 -6.37 16.05
N GLU A 182 -20.35 -6.29 15.83
CA GLU A 182 -19.49 -5.32 16.52
C GLU A 182 -19.89 -3.87 16.21
N ILE A 183 -20.32 -3.59 14.99
CA ILE A 183 -20.85 -2.28 14.58
C ILE A 183 -22.19 -2.00 15.28
N GLU A 184 -23.11 -2.95 15.30
CA GLU A 184 -24.41 -2.81 15.97
C GLU A 184 -24.25 -2.60 17.49
N GLU A 185 -23.38 -3.38 18.12
CA GLU A 185 -23.07 -3.23 19.55
C GLU A 185 -22.45 -1.86 19.86
N SER A 186 -21.50 -1.40 19.05
CA SER A 186 -20.89 -0.07 19.25
C SER A 186 -21.87 1.06 19.00
N ALA A 187 -22.76 0.94 18.04
CA ALA A 187 -23.83 1.90 17.80
C ALA A 187 -24.84 1.94 18.96
N SER A 188 -25.22 0.79 19.53
CA SER A 188 -26.12 0.70 20.66
C SER A 188 -25.54 1.32 21.94
N VAL A 189 -24.25 1.15 22.21
CA VAL A 189 -23.56 1.76 23.36
C VAL A 189 -23.54 3.29 23.23
N SER A 190 -23.41 3.82 22.03
CA SER A 190 -23.45 5.27 21.78
C SER A 190 -24.79 5.92 22.15
N TYR A 191 -25.89 5.21 21.97
CA TYR A 191 -27.24 5.73 22.34
C TYR A 191 -27.55 5.62 23.83
N THR A 192 -27.01 4.64 24.55
CA THR A 192 -27.29 4.45 25.99
C THR A 192 -26.59 5.50 26.87
N HIS A 193 -25.55 6.16 26.40
CA HIS A 193 -24.86 7.25 27.13
C HIS A 193 -25.50 8.64 26.91
N LEU A 194 -26.50 8.76 26.05
CA LEU A 194 -27.20 10.03 25.75
C LEU A 194 -28.55 10.20 26.46
N THR A 195 -29.00 9.24 27.26
CA THR A 195 -30.16 9.43 28.12
C THR A 195 -29.76 10.22 29.35
N LEU A 196 -30.06 11.53 29.33
CA LEU A 196 -29.95 12.40 30.48
C LEU A 196 -30.85 11.87 31.62
N PRO A 197 -30.36 11.83 32.86
CA PRO A 197 -31.27 11.58 33.99
C PRO A 197 -32.28 12.72 34.07
N THR A 198 -33.53 12.38 34.13
CA THR A 198 -34.65 13.29 34.39
C THR A 198 -34.61 13.83 35.82
#